data_101a16712cfabcc51f90955e366e7f50
#
_entry.id   101a16712cfabcc51f90955e366e7f50
#
_cell.length_a   1.000
_cell.length_b   1.000
_cell.length_c   1.000
_cell.angle_alpha   90.00
_cell.angle_beta   90.00
_cell.angle_gamma   90.00
#
_symmetry.space_group_name_H-M   'P 1'
#
loop_
_entity.id
_entity.type
_entity.pdbx_description
1 polymer ?
#
loop_
_entity_poly.entity_id
_entity_poly.type
_entity_poly.pdbx_seq_one_letter_code
_entity_poly.pdbx_strand_id
1 'polypeptide(L)'
;MKAIQTKYIAATDTRGSRIKATAGNMSATVPYNHALSDEAVHFEAVKELVKKKGLDWDISEMVFGGTKDGYVFCFPESIITA
;
A
#
# COMPACT_ATOMS: atom_id res chain seq x y z
N MET A 1 -1.37 -14.01 8.06
CA MET A 1 -1.99 -12.67 8.16
C MET A 1 -1.89 -11.94 6.83
N LYS A 2 -2.99 -11.40 6.36
CA LYS A 2 -3.02 -10.64 5.11
C LYS A 2 -2.81 -9.17 5.42
N ALA A 3 -1.62 -8.67 5.17
CA ALA A 3 -1.29 -7.27 5.40
C ALA A 3 -0.42 -6.76 4.28
N ILE A 4 -0.63 -5.49 3.92
CA ILE A 4 0.15 -4.82 2.89
C ILE A 4 0.74 -3.58 3.52
N GLN A 5 2.05 -3.45 3.45
CA GLN A 5 2.75 -2.27 3.94
C GLN A 5 3.06 -1.37 2.76
N THR A 6 2.82 -0.08 2.92
CA THR A 6 3.17 0.90 1.89
C THR A 6 4.25 1.83 2.44
N LYS A 7 5.11 2.30 1.54
CA LYS A 7 6.23 3.16 1.90
C LYS A 7 6.39 4.26 0.87
N TYR A 8 6.58 5.48 1.35
CA TYR A 8 6.90 6.61 0.49
C TYR A 8 8.38 6.54 0.07
N ILE A 9 8.62 6.70 -1.22
CA ILE A 9 9.97 6.76 -1.76
C ILE A 9 10.17 8.14 -2.36
N ALA A 10 11.11 8.88 -1.80
CA ALA A 10 11.37 10.26 -2.21
C ALA A 10 11.88 10.32 -3.66
N ALA A 11 11.65 11.47 -4.29
CA ALA A 11 12.15 11.72 -5.64
C ALA A 11 13.67 11.68 -5.66
N THR A 12 14.20 11.17 -6.77
CA THR A 12 15.65 11.17 -7.03
C THR A 12 15.92 12.00 -8.29
N ASP A 13 17.19 12.11 -8.67
CA ASP A 13 17.56 12.88 -9.87
C ASP A 13 16.93 12.32 -11.14
N THR A 14 16.63 11.04 -11.17
CA THR A 14 16.13 10.36 -12.37
C THR A 14 14.69 9.95 -12.27
N ARG A 15 14.08 9.97 -11.07
CA ARG A 15 12.70 9.50 -10.86
C ARG A 15 11.97 10.40 -9.89
N GLY A 16 10.68 10.58 -10.14
CA GLY A 16 9.80 11.27 -9.20
C GLY A 16 9.50 10.43 -7.96
N SER A 17 8.81 11.04 -7.01
CA SER A 17 8.40 10.34 -5.80
C SER A 17 7.40 9.21 -6.13
N ARG A 18 7.43 8.18 -5.33
CA ARG A 18 6.65 6.96 -5.56
C ARG A 18 6.16 6.39 -4.24
N ILE A 19 5.18 5.49 -4.36
CA ILE A 19 4.71 4.68 -3.22
C ILE A 19 4.90 3.22 -3.58
N LYS A 20 5.53 2.46 -2.69
CA LYS A 20 5.74 1.03 -2.87
C LYS A 20 4.85 0.26 -1.89
N ALA A 21 4.05 -0.67 -2.41
CA ALA A 21 3.26 -1.58 -1.59
C ALA A 21 3.94 -2.94 -1.58
N THR A 22 4.03 -3.55 -0.41
CA THR A 22 4.72 -4.82 -0.21
C THR A 22 3.85 -5.75 0.63
N ALA A 23 3.72 -6.99 0.19
CA ALA A 23 3.01 -8.04 0.93
C ALA A 23 3.83 -9.32 0.81
N GLY A 24 4.54 -9.69 1.88
CA GLY A 24 5.46 -10.82 1.83
C GLY A 24 6.57 -10.55 0.81
N ASN A 25 6.69 -11.42 -0.18
CA ASN A 25 7.68 -11.24 -1.25
C ASN A 25 7.09 -10.62 -2.53
N MET A 26 5.84 -10.15 -2.45
CA MET A 26 5.19 -9.44 -3.56
C MET A 26 5.30 -7.93 -3.35
N SER A 27 5.44 -7.19 -4.44
CA SER A 27 5.46 -5.73 -4.35
C SER A 27 4.97 -5.08 -5.63
N ALA A 28 4.52 -3.83 -5.50
CA ALA A 28 4.14 -2.99 -6.64
C ALA A 28 4.47 -1.55 -6.28
N THR A 29 4.83 -0.76 -7.28
CA THR A 29 5.20 0.64 -7.09
C THR A 29 4.37 1.50 -8.02
N VAL A 30 3.84 2.61 -7.48
CA VAL A 30 3.06 3.56 -8.28
C VAL A 30 3.65 4.95 -8.13
N PRO A 31 3.53 5.82 -9.15
CA PRO A 31 3.93 7.21 -9.02
C PRO A 31 3.08 7.91 -7.97
N TYR A 32 3.67 8.89 -7.29
CA TYR A 32 2.93 9.69 -6.33
C TYR A 32 1.98 10.64 -7.06
N ASN A 33 0.70 10.53 -6.79
CA ASN A 33 -0.30 11.39 -7.42
C ASN A 33 -0.64 12.52 -6.47
N HIS A 34 -0.13 13.72 -6.77
CA HIS A 34 -0.30 14.90 -5.92
C HIS A 34 -1.75 15.40 -5.87
N ALA A 35 -2.61 14.92 -6.76
CA ALA A 35 -4.03 15.29 -6.74
C ALA A 35 -4.82 14.52 -5.68
N LEU A 36 -4.24 13.47 -5.10
CA LEU A 36 -4.89 12.65 -4.08
C LEU A 36 -4.34 12.98 -2.71
N SER A 37 -5.11 12.68 -1.66
CA SER A 37 -4.61 12.74 -0.30
C SER A 37 -3.54 11.68 -0.09
N ASP A 38 -2.74 11.85 0.96
CA ASP A 38 -1.66 10.93 1.26
C ASP A 38 -2.16 9.49 1.42
N GLU A 39 -3.25 9.32 2.15
CA GLU A 39 -3.87 8.01 2.36
C GLU A 39 -4.36 7.40 1.04
N ALA A 40 -4.96 8.22 0.18
CA ALA A 40 -5.49 7.75 -1.08
C ALA A 40 -4.38 7.30 -2.02
N VAL A 41 -3.24 7.97 -2.02
CA VAL A 41 -2.09 7.59 -2.84
C VAL A 41 -1.54 6.23 -2.38
N HIS A 42 -1.42 6.04 -1.06
CA HIS A 42 -0.96 4.76 -0.53
C HIS A 42 -1.95 3.64 -0.86
N PHE A 43 -3.25 3.94 -0.81
CA PHE A 43 -4.26 2.96 -1.16
C PHE A 43 -4.21 2.60 -2.66
N GLU A 44 -3.85 3.56 -3.51
CA GLU A 44 -3.65 3.27 -4.94
C GLU A 44 -2.55 2.23 -5.14
N ALA A 45 -1.48 2.31 -4.35
CA ALA A 45 -0.42 1.32 -4.41
C ALA A 45 -0.91 -0.06 -3.99
N VAL A 46 -1.78 -0.12 -2.97
CA VAL A 46 -2.40 -1.38 -2.54
C VAL A 46 -3.25 -1.97 -3.66
N LYS A 47 -4.07 -1.15 -4.30
CA LYS A 47 -4.89 -1.60 -5.42
C LYS A 47 -4.05 -2.15 -6.56
N GLU A 48 -2.96 -1.47 -6.89
CA GLU A 48 -2.08 -1.90 -7.96
C GLU A 48 -1.42 -3.24 -7.64
N LEU A 49 -1.02 -3.44 -6.39
CA LEU A 49 -0.42 -4.70 -5.97
C LEU A 49 -1.43 -5.85 -6.11
N VAL A 50 -2.65 -5.66 -5.62
CA VAL A 50 -3.69 -6.67 -5.68
C VAL A 50 -4.02 -7.00 -7.14
N LYS A 51 -4.15 -5.99 -7.98
CA LYS A 51 -4.45 -6.17 -9.40
C LYS A 51 -3.31 -6.88 -10.14
N LYS A 52 -2.08 -6.43 -9.90
CA LYS A 52 -0.90 -6.94 -10.59
C LYS A 52 -0.64 -8.41 -10.28
N LYS A 53 -0.89 -8.82 -9.06
CA LYS A 53 -0.64 -10.19 -8.61
C LYS A 53 -1.87 -11.09 -8.73
N GLY A 54 -2.99 -10.55 -9.20
CA GLY A 54 -4.21 -11.32 -9.35
C GLY A 54 -4.76 -11.82 -8.03
N LEU A 55 -4.57 -11.07 -6.96
CA LEU A 55 -5.05 -11.46 -5.64
C LEU A 55 -6.56 -11.30 -5.56
N ASP A 56 -7.18 -12.20 -4.83
CA ASP A 56 -8.64 -12.24 -4.65
C ASP A 56 -9.04 -11.61 -3.32
N TRP A 57 -8.40 -10.51 -2.98
CA TRP A 57 -8.61 -9.82 -1.71
C TRP A 57 -9.63 -8.68 -1.89
N ASP A 58 -10.59 -8.61 -0.98
CA ASP A 58 -11.52 -7.49 -0.93
C ASP A 58 -10.89 -6.34 -0.15
N ILE A 59 -10.20 -5.47 -0.87
CA ILE A 59 -9.46 -4.38 -0.26
C ILE A 59 -10.37 -3.30 0.35
N SER A 60 -11.65 -3.28 -0.03
CA SER A 60 -12.57 -2.31 0.54
C SER A 60 -12.84 -2.56 2.03
N GLU A 61 -12.56 -3.77 2.51
CA GLU A 61 -12.75 -4.13 3.92
C GLU A 61 -11.49 -3.94 4.75
N MET A 62 -10.39 -3.52 4.15
CA MET A 62 -9.14 -3.32 4.86
C MET A 62 -9.21 -2.08 5.74
N VAL A 63 -8.60 -2.20 6.92
CA VAL A 63 -8.33 -1.05 7.78
C VAL A 63 -6.86 -0.69 7.67
N PHE A 64 -6.50 0.54 8.05
CA PHE A 64 -5.12 0.96 7.92
C PHE A 64 -4.70 1.85 9.08
N GLY A 65 -3.41 1.89 9.32
CA GLY A 65 -2.81 2.76 10.31
C GLY A 65 -1.50 3.32 9.78
N GLY A 66 -1.13 4.51 10.23
CA GLY A 66 0.10 5.14 9.81
C GLY A 66 1.32 4.50 10.44
N THR A 67 2.41 4.48 9.70
CA THR A 67 3.72 4.08 10.20
C THR A 67 4.69 5.22 9.98
N LYS A 68 5.94 5.03 10.39
CA LYS A 68 6.96 6.05 10.22
C LYS A 68 7.12 6.49 8.76
N ASP A 69 7.07 5.55 7.83
CA ASP A 69 7.35 5.82 6.42
C ASP A 69 6.15 5.66 5.50
N GLY A 70 5.00 5.27 6.02
CA GLY A 70 3.83 5.03 5.19
C GLY A 70 2.66 4.50 6.00
N TYR A 71 2.05 3.42 5.50
CA TYR A 71 0.86 2.84 6.11
C TYR A 71 0.94 1.32 6.08
N VAL A 72 0.17 0.69 6.98
CA VAL A 72 -0.08 -0.75 6.94
C VAL A 72 -1.57 -0.95 6.73
N PHE A 73 -1.92 -1.71 5.71
CA PHE A 73 -3.30 -2.06 5.39
C PHE A 73 -3.51 -3.54 5.72
N CYS A 74 -4.53 -3.86 6.48
CA CYS A 74 -4.80 -5.25 6.85
C CYS A 74 -6.29 -5.47 7.02
N PHE A 75 -6.68 -6.74 7.04
CA PHE A 75 -8.08 -7.10 7.26
C PHE A 75 -8.37 -7.12 8.76
N PRO A 76 -9.56 -6.67 9.18
CA PRO A 76 -9.89 -6.60 10.61
C PRO A 76 -9.73 -7.93 11.35
N GLU A 77 -10.10 -9.03 10.75
CA GLU A 77 -9.98 -10.33 11.39
C GLU A 77 -8.54 -10.76 11.62
N SER A 78 -7.61 -10.23 10.83
CA SER A 78 -6.18 -10.50 11.03
C SER A 78 -5.65 -9.80 12.27
N ILE A 79 -6.28 -8.72 12.69
CA ILE A 79 -5.88 -7.97 13.88
C ILE A 79 -6.39 -8.68 15.13
N ILE A 80 -7.58 -9.24 15.06
CA ILE A 80 -8.27 -9.82 16.22
C ILE A 80 -7.66 -11.14 16.67
N THR A 81 -7.05 -11.85 15.77
CA THR A 81 -6.51 -13.19 16.05
C THR A 81 -5.14 -13.18 16.72
N ALA A 82 -4.70 -12.06 17.16
CA ALA A 82 -3.40 -11.94 17.80
C ALA A 82 -3.32 -12.73 19.11
#